data_af92a196e624521088b250fddb6365d1
#
_entry.id   af92a196e624521088b250fddb6365d1
#
_cell.length_a   1.000
_cell.length_b   1.000
_cell.length_c   1.000
_cell.angle_alpha   90.00
_cell.angle_beta   90.00
_cell.angle_gamma   90.00
#
_symmetry.space_group_name_H-M   'P 1'
#
loop_
_entity.id
_entity.type
_entity.pdbx_description
1 polymer ?
#
loop_
_entity_poly.entity_id
_entity_poly.type
_entity_poly.pdbx_seq_one_letter_code
_entity_poly.pdbx_strand_id
1 'polypeptide(L)'
;MHVFIVYAHPEPKSFNGAMKDLAISELTSLGHQVKVSDLYAMNFRAVASRDDFQMPQDKDFLKYASEQGHASKTKSFSQDIQAEQEKLLWADFVIFQFPLWWYSVPAILKGWFDRVFASGFVYGKEIGRYDTGGLKGRKAMLSTTTGSPEHAYTPYGMDGDIHEKILYHINHGILYFSGMEPVEPFVAWTPSRDEKDRDRYLKEFQERLRQLSEIPSIPYHPSSHYREDHQLKDEYR
;
A
#
# COMPACT_ATOMS: atom_id res chain seq x y z
N MET A 1 16.08 -9.14 -4.42
CA MET A 1 14.81 -8.59 -4.98
C MET A 1 14.82 -7.07 -4.94
N HIS A 2 13.90 -6.44 -5.64
CA HIS A 2 13.66 -5.01 -5.63
C HIS A 2 12.55 -4.69 -4.61
N VAL A 3 12.87 -3.89 -3.59
CA VAL A 3 11.90 -3.50 -2.56
C VAL A 3 11.61 -2.01 -2.66
N PHE A 4 10.33 -1.66 -2.72
CA PHE A 4 9.88 -0.27 -2.73
C PHE A 4 9.18 0.06 -1.41
N ILE A 5 9.64 1.09 -0.71
CA ILE A 5 9.06 1.56 0.54
C ILE A 5 8.33 2.88 0.28
N VAL A 6 7.02 2.90 0.53
CA VAL A 6 6.21 4.12 0.55
C VAL A 6 6.00 4.51 2.00
N TYR A 7 6.61 5.62 2.41
CA TYR A 7 6.63 6.08 3.80
C TYR A 7 5.79 7.34 3.98
N ALA A 8 4.94 7.34 5.00
CA ALA A 8 4.01 8.42 5.28
C ALA A 8 3.98 8.80 6.77
N HIS A 9 4.96 9.59 7.22
CA HIS A 9 4.96 10.22 8.54
C HIS A 9 5.63 11.59 8.49
N PRO A 10 5.04 12.66 9.08
CA PRO A 10 5.60 14.02 9.03
C PRO A 10 6.87 14.21 9.86
N GLU A 11 7.07 13.39 10.91
CA GLU A 11 8.24 13.46 11.78
C GLU A 11 9.23 12.33 11.44
N PRO A 12 10.41 12.65 10.85
CA PRO A 12 11.40 11.63 10.49
C PRO A 12 12.00 10.91 11.69
N LYS A 13 12.00 11.51 12.89
CA LYS A 13 12.48 10.91 14.14
C LYS A 13 11.40 10.09 14.86
N SER A 14 10.24 9.90 14.25
CA SER A 14 9.18 9.04 14.79
C SER A 14 9.58 7.57 14.82
N PHE A 15 8.83 6.74 15.54
CA PHE A 15 9.01 5.30 15.50
C PHE A 15 8.78 4.72 14.08
N ASN A 16 7.84 5.28 13.32
CA ASN A 16 7.67 4.96 11.89
C ASN A 16 8.93 5.29 11.07
N GLY A 17 9.62 6.39 11.39
CA GLY A 17 10.91 6.74 10.79
C GLY A 17 11.99 5.74 11.13
N ALA A 18 12.09 5.33 12.41
CA ALA A 18 13.04 4.31 12.85
C ALA A 18 12.79 2.95 12.14
N MET A 19 11.53 2.54 11.99
CA MET A 19 11.17 1.34 11.22
C MET A 19 11.58 1.46 9.74
N LYS A 20 11.31 2.61 9.10
CA LYS A 20 11.74 2.86 7.71
C LYS A 20 13.26 2.76 7.57
N ASP A 21 14.03 3.40 8.46
CA ASP A 21 15.48 3.41 8.41
C ASP A 21 16.07 2.01 8.66
N LEU A 22 15.49 1.25 9.61
CA LEU A 22 15.81 -0.14 9.83
C LEU A 22 15.54 -0.99 8.58
N ALA A 23 14.39 -0.81 7.93
CA ALA A 23 14.05 -1.56 6.72
C ALA A 23 15.04 -1.29 5.59
N ILE A 24 15.43 -0.04 5.36
CA ILE A 24 16.44 0.33 4.35
C ILE A 24 17.78 -0.36 4.67
N SER A 25 18.25 -0.24 5.92
CA SER A 25 19.54 -0.81 6.34
C SER A 25 19.56 -2.33 6.24
N GLU A 26 18.55 -3.00 6.81
CA GLU A 26 18.49 -4.47 6.84
C GLU A 26 18.37 -5.06 5.44
N LEU A 27 17.41 -4.57 4.63
CA LEU A 27 17.19 -5.06 3.27
C LEU A 27 18.42 -4.84 2.37
N THR A 28 19.08 -3.70 2.50
CA THR A 28 20.32 -3.42 1.76
C THR A 28 21.45 -4.38 2.20
N SER A 29 21.59 -4.65 3.50
CA SER A 29 22.60 -5.58 4.04
C SER A 29 22.37 -7.01 3.55
N LEU A 30 21.12 -7.39 3.29
CA LEU A 30 20.72 -8.68 2.70
C LEU A 30 20.87 -8.72 1.16
N GLY A 31 21.42 -7.67 0.55
CA GLY A 31 21.66 -7.61 -0.90
C GLY A 31 20.43 -7.25 -1.74
N HIS A 32 19.37 -6.75 -1.12
CA HIS A 32 18.20 -6.22 -1.86
C HIS A 32 18.48 -4.80 -2.36
N GLN A 33 17.86 -4.44 -3.50
CA GLN A 33 17.83 -3.05 -3.94
C GLN A 33 16.59 -2.37 -3.35
N VAL A 34 16.79 -1.21 -2.73
CA VAL A 34 15.71 -0.49 -2.04
C VAL A 34 15.49 0.87 -2.68
N LYS A 35 14.25 1.19 -3.03
CA LYS A 35 13.80 2.56 -3.36
C LYS A 35 12.82 3.03 -2.30
N VAL A 36 12.84 4.32 -2.01
CA VAL A 36 11.96 4.92 -1.00
C VAL A 36 11.24 6.13 -1.58
N SER A 37 9.96 6.25 -1.27
CA SER A 37 9.19 7.48 -1.42
C SER A 37 8.77 7.96 -0.04
N ASP A 38 9.51 8.93 0.50
CA ASP A 38 9.13 9.66 1.70
C ASP A 38 8.16 10.77 1.30
N LEU A 39 6.87 10.51 1.45
CA LEU A 39 5.81 11.38 0.91
C LEU A 39 5.82 12.77 1.53
N TYR A 40 6.21 12.92 2.81
CA TYR A 40 6.33 14.23 3.45
C TYR A 40 7.60 14.98 3.01
N ALA A 41 8.75 14.30 2.97
CA ALA A 41 9.99 14.93 2.51
C ALA A 41 9.92 15.34 1.03
N MET A 42 9.19 14.58 0.20
CA MET A 42 8.94 14.89 -1.21
C MET A 42 7.92 16.03 -1.39
N ASN A 43 7.23 16.46 -0.33
CA ASN A 43 6.06 17.33 -0.45
C ASN A 43 5.03 16.79 -1.46
N PHE A 44 4.77 15.47 -1.41
CA PHE A 44 3.89 14.82 -2.36
C PHE A 44 2.50 15.45 -2.32
N ARG A 45 2.02 15.92 -3.46
CA ARG A 45 0.68 16.50 -3.57
C ARG A 45 -0.36 15.40 -3.45
N ALA A 46 -1.11 15.37 -2.34
CA ALA A 46 -2.09 14.33 -2.07
C ALA A 46 -3.42 14.52 -2.81
N VAL A 47 -3.75 15.76 -3.19
CA VAL A 47 -5.05 16.10 -3.76
C VAL A 47 -5.05 15.86 -5.26
N ALA A 48 -5.92 14.97 -5.72
CA ALA A 48 -6.17 14.71 -7.13
C ALA A 48 -6.76 15.96 -7.83
N SER A 49 -6.23 16.31 -8.99
CA SER A 49 -6.69 17.50 -9.73
C SER A 49 -6.42 17.36 -11.24
N ARG A 50 -6.79 18.39 -12.00
CA ARG A 50 -6.48 18.49 -13.44
C ARG A 50 -4.99 18.50 -13.72
N ASP A 51 -4.15 19.00 -12.81
CA ASP A 51 -2.70 19.06 -12.97
C ASP A 51 -2.01 17.70 -12.96
N ASP A 52 -2.76 16.63 -12.68
CA ASP A 52 -2.28 15.25 -12.78
C ASP A 52 -2.09 14.79 -14.22
N PHE A 53 -2.63 15.57 -15.19
CA PHE A 53 -2.67 15.22 -16.60
C PHE A 53 -2.02 16.30 -17.46
N GLN A 54 -0.91 15.97 -18.16
CA GLN A 54 -0.22 16.89 -19.05
C GLN A 54 -1.01 17.11 -20.36
N MET A 55 -1.77 16.13 -20.80
CA MET A 55 -2.57 16.14 -22.01
C MET A 55 -4.01 15.69 -21.70
N PRO A 56 -4.84 16.54 -21.07
CA PRO A 56 -6.20 16.15 -20.73
C PRO A 56 -7.04 15.88 -21.97
N GLN A 57 -7.87 14.83 -21.93
CA GLN A 57 -8.80 14.47 -23.00
C GLN A 57 -9.96 15.47 -23.07
N ASP A 58 -10.49 15.86 -21.91
CA ASP A 58 -11.58 16.82 -21.77
C ASP A 58 -11.13 18.03 -20.93
N LYS A 59 -11.08 19.21 -21.56
CA LYS A 59 -10.67 20.45 -20.90
C LYS A 59 -11.78 21.12 -20.10
N ASP A 60 -13.03 20.82 -20.42
CA ASP A 60 -14.19 21.49 -19.82
C ASP A 60 -14.72 20.69 -18.63
N PHE A 61 -14.71 19.36 -18.70
CA PHE A 61 -15.25 18.49 -17.65
C PHE A 61 -14.23 17.46 -17.17
N LEU A 62 -13.85 17.51 -15.91
CA LEU A 62 -12.94 16.53 -15.29
C LEU A 62 -13.67 15.26 -14.88
N LYS A 63 -13.63 14.24 -15.72
CA LYS A 63 -13.97 12.87 -15.35
C LYS A 63 -12.71 12.11 -15.00
N TYR A 64 -12.28 12.18 -13.72
CA TYR A 64 -10.93 11.82 -13.27
C TYR A 64 -10.47 10.44 -13.73
N ALA A 65 -11.27 9.37 -13.53
CA ALA A 65 -10.93 8.02 -13.98
C ALA A 65 -10.79 7.88 -15.51
N SER A 66 -11.54 8.69 -16.28
CA SER A 66 -11.41 8.72 -17.76
C SER A 66 -10.10 9.38 -18.16
N GLU A 67 -9.75 10.50 -17.51
CA GLU A 67 -8.47 11.18 -17.73
C GLU A 67 -7.29 10.28 -17.33
N GLN A 68 -7.39 9.52 -16.21
CA GLN A 68 -6.40 8.50 -15.86
C GLN A 68 -6.23 7.47 -16.96
N GLY A 69 -7.33 6.93 -17.51
CA GLY A 69 -7.27 5.95 -18.60
C GLY A 69 -6.66 6.52 -19.88
N HIS A 70 -6.94 7.78 -20.20
CA HIS A 70 -6.30 8.49 -21.30
C HIS A 70 -4.81 8.70 -21.06
N ALA A 71 -4.43 9.22 -19.90
CA ALA A 71 -3.05 9.47 -19.52
C ALA A 71 -2.20 8.19 -19.46
N SER A 72 -2.79 7.08 -19.05
CA SER A 72 -2.13 5.75 -19.08
C SER A 72 -1.75 5.34 -20.50
N LYS A 73 -2.65 5.56 -21.47
CA LYS A 73 -2.42 5.23 -22.90
C LYS A 73 -1.43 6.17 -23.56
N THR A 74 -1.51 7.45 -23.26
CA THR A 74 -0.68 8.51 -23.89
C THR A 74 0.60 8.81 -23.12
N LYS A 75 0.83 8.18 -21.96
CA LYS A 75 1.95 8.43 -21.04
C LYS A 75 2.04 9.90 -20.63
N SER A 76 0.88 10.51 -20.36
CA SER A 76 0.75 11.95 -20.09
C SER A 76 0.33 12.30 -18.67
N PHE A 77 0.62 11.46 -17.69
CA PHE A 77 0.54 11.83 -16.28
C PHE A 77 1.55 12.92 -15.91
N SER A 78 1.33 13.63 -14.82
CA SER A 78 2.35 14.49 -14.22
C SER A 78 3.59 13.69 -13.84
N GLN A 79 4.75 14.35 -13.81
CA GLN A 79 6.05 13.68 -13.59
C GLN A 79 6.13 12.95 -12.24
N ASP A 80 5.52 13.51 -11.19
CA ASP A 80 5.46 12.89 -9.87
C ASP A 80 4.70 11.55 -9.90
N ILE A 81 3.56 11.49 -10.60
CA ILE A 81 2.80 10.24 -10.77
C ILE A 81 3.61 9.22 -11.59
N GLN A 82 4.20 9.64 -12.71
CA GLN A 82 5.00 8.75 -13.55
C GLN A 82 6.15 8.13 -12.76
N ALA A 83 6.89 8.94 -12.00
CA ALA A 83 8.00 8.47 -11.19
C ALA A 83 7.58 7.43 -10.13
N GLU A 84 6.40 7.59 -9.51
CA GLU A 84 5.87 6.62 -8.56
C GLU A 84 5.40 5.34 -9.25
N GLN A 85 4.76 5.44 -10.42
CA GLN A 85 4.36 4.28 -11.22
C GLN A 85 5.58 3.46 -11.69
N GLU A 86 6.67 4.12 -12.09
CA GLU A 86 7.93 3.46 -12.45
C GLU A 86 8.54 2.69 -11.27
N LYS A 87 8.49 3.24 -10.05
CA LYS A 87 8.96 2.54 -8.84
C LYS A 87 8.10 1.30 -8.54
N LEU A 88 6.78 1.39 -8.73
CA LEU A 88 5.88 0.25 -8.58
C LEU A 88 6.17 -0.86 -9.60
N LEU A 89 6.41 -0.50 -10.87
CA LEU A 89 6.74 -1.47 -11.91
C LEU A 89 8.11 -2.13 -11.70
N TRP A 90 9.05 -1.39 -11.10
CA TRP A 90 10.38 -1.89 -10.77
C TRP A 90 10.37 -2.85 -9.57
N ALA A 91 9.43 -2.70 -8.64
CA ALA A 91 9.41 -3.44 -7.39
C ALA A 91 8.90 -4.88 -7.56
N ASP A 92 9.53 -5.82 -6.85
CA ASP A 92 9.01 -7.17 -6.59
C ASP A 92 8.15 -7.18 -5.33
N PHE A 93 8.52 -6.33 -4.35
CA PHE A 93 7.84 -6.21 -3.05
C PHE A 93 7.67 -4.74 -2.66
N VAL A 94 6.48 -4.38 -2.16
CA VAL A 94 6.17 -3.01 -1.70
C VAL A 94 5.86 -3.01 -0.21
N ILE A 95 6.49 -2.13 0.56
CA ILE A 95 6.19 -1.90 1.98
C ILE A 95 5.54 -0.53 2.11
N PHE A 96 4.33 -0.48 2.67
CA PHE A 96 3.65 0.75 3.04
C PHE A 96 3.85 0.99 4.53
N GLN A 97 4.73 1.96 4.89
CA GLN A 97 5.07 2.28 6.27
C GLN A 97 4.35 3.56 6.71
N PHE A 98 3.43 3.45 7.69
CA PHE A 98 2.59 4.56 8.11
C PHE A 98 2.04 4.39 9.55
N PRO A 99 1.63 5.47 10.23
CA PRO A 99 0.85 5.38 11.46
C PRO A 99 -0.64 5.15 11.12
N LEU A 100 -1.30 4.29 11.90
CA LEU A 100 -2.75 4.09 11.76
C LEU A 100 -3.50 5.32 12.30
N TRP A 101 -3.95 6.20 11.43
CA TRP A 101 -4.70 7.39 11.78
C TRP A 101 -6.17 7.24 11.37
N TRP A 102 -7.07 7.44 12.33
CA TRP A 102 -8.50 7.28 12.09
C TRP A 102 -8.84 5.94 11.44
N TYR A 103 -8.24 4.86 11.97
CA TYR A 103 -8.41 3.48 11.49
C TYR A 103 -8.06 3.27 10.00
N SER A 104 -7.24 4.15 9.44
CA SER A 104 -6.84 4.09 8.03
C SER A 104 -5.42 4.67 7.83
N VAL A 105 -5.05 4.88 6.58
CA VAL A 105 -3.80 5.51 6.20
C VAL A 105 -3.87 7.04 6.35
N PRO A 106 -2.75 7.74 6.60
CA PRO A 106 -2.68 9.19 6.54
C PRO A 106 -3.18 9.74 5.20
N ALA A 107 -3.77 10.95 5.21
CA ALA A 107 -4.34 11.59 4.02
C ALA A 107 -3.34 11.66 2.84
N ILE A 108 -2.06 11.90 3.12
CA ILE A 108 -1.03 11.97 2.10
C ILE A 108 -0.84 10.61 1.38
N LEU A 109 -0.91 9.50 2.12
CA LEU A 109 -0.82 8.15 1.55
C LEU A 109 -2.11 7.77 0.82
N LYS A 110 -3.29 8.19 1.34
CA LYS A 110 -4.55 7.99 0.62
C LYS A 110 -4.52 8.72 -0.73
N GLY A 111 -4.07 9.97 -0.75
CA GLY A 111 -3.91 10.74 -1.97
C GLY A 111 -2.86 10.15 -2.93
N TRP A 112 -1.81 9.53 -2.39
CA TRP A 112 -0.85 8.78 -3.20
C TRP A 112 -1.55 7.61 -3.92
N PHE A 113 -2.37 6.81 -3.22
CA PHE A 113 -3.17 5.76 -3.86
C PHE A 113 -4.12 6.34 -4.92
N ASP A 114 -4.85 7.40 -4.61
CA ASP A 114 -5.85 8.00 -5.51
C ASP A 114 -5.24 8.48 -6.83
N ARG A 115 -4.01 9.00 -6.77
CA ARG A 115 -3.32 9.55 -7.92
C ARG A 115 -2.48 8.54 -8.69
N VAL A 116 -1.78 7.64 -7.98
CA VAL A 116 -0.81 6.70 -8.56
C VAL A 116 -1.47 5.42 -9.03
N PHE A 117 -2.48 4.90 -8.29
CA PHE A 117 -3.22 3.70 -8.66
C PHE A 117 -4.31 4.03 -9.69
N ALA A 118 -3.88 4.35 -10.87
CA ALA A 118 -4.74 4.92 -11.92
C ALA A 118 -5.46 3.86 -12.75
N SER A 119 -6.62 4.24 -13.28
CA SER A 119 -7.29 3.51 -14.36
C SER A 119 -6.36 3.41 -15.58
N GLY A 120 -6.30 2.23 -16.20
CA GLY A 120 -5.39 1.93 -17.31
C GLY A 120 -3.95 1.60 -16.86
N PHE A 121 -3.66 1.68 -15.55
CA PHE A 121 -2.37 1.29 -14.98
C PHE A 121 -2.52 0.09 -14.03
N VAL A 122 -3.32 0.20 -12.96
CA VAL A 122 -3.51 -0.92 -12.02
C VAL A 122 -4.83 -1.65 -12.21
N TYR A 123 -5.81 -1.02 -12.81
CA TYR A 123 -7.11 -1.62 -13.14
C TYR A 123 -7.68 -1.05 -14.45
N GLY A 124 -8.59 -1.77 -15.08
CA GLY A 124 -9.28 -1.30 -16.28
C GLY A 124 -9.79 -2.43 -17.14
N LYS A 125 -10.56 -2.10 -18.20
CA LYS A 125 -11.18 -3.09 -19.08
C LYS A 125 -10.18 -4.02 -19.75
N GLU A 126 -9.00 -3.51 -20.13
CA GLU A 126 -7.95 -4.27 -20.80
C GLU A 126 -6.96 -4.92 -19.81
N ILE A 127 -6.88 -4.41 -18.60
CA ILE A 127 -5.92 -4.86 -17.57
C ILE A 127 -6.56 -5.88 -16.62
N GLY A 128 -7.83 -5.67 -16.26
CA GLY A 128 -8.52 -6.44 -15.23
C GLY A 128 -8.45 -5.78 -13.85
N ARG A 129 -8.66 -6.59 -12.82
CA ARG A 129 -8.63 -6.22 -11.39
C ARG A 129 -8.43 -7.47 -10.55
N TYR A 130 -8.14 -7.31 -9.26
CA TYR A 130 -7.85 -8.42 -8.35
C TYR A 130 -6.70 -9.29 -8.90
N ASP A 131 -6.83 -10.61 -8.91
CA ASP A 131 -5.84 -11.55 -9.40
C ASP A 131 -5.38 -11.33 -10.86
N THR A 132 -6.04 -10.43 -11.60
CA THR A 132 -5.68 -10.02 -12.97
C THR A 132 -5.24 -8.55 -13.06
N GLY A 133 -5.17 -7.82 -11.95
CA GLY A 133 -4.80 -6.41 -11.94
C GLY A 133 -3.38 -6.10 -12.43
N GLY A 134 -3.11 -4.83 -12.74
CA GLY A 134 -1.87 -4.38 -13.39
C GLY A 134 -0.59 -4.56 -12.57
N LEU A 135 -0.71 -4.78 -11.25
CA LEU A 135 0.42 -5.04 -10.35
C LEU A 135 0.57 -6.52 -9.97
N LYS A 136 -0.04 -7.43 -10.74
CA LYS A 136 0.06 -8.87 -10.54
C LYS A 136 1.51 -9.34 -10.42
N GLY A 137 1.76 -10.30 -9.51
CA GLY A 137 3.07 -10.87 -9.24
C GLY A 137 3.96 -10.01 -8.31
N ARG A 138 3.40 -8.93 -7.72
CA ARG A 138 4.08 -8.10 -6.72
C ARG A 138 3.45 -8.33 -5.36
N LYS A 139 4.28 -8.66 -4.37
CA LYS A 139 3.82 -8.73 -2.97
C LYS A 139 3.75 -7.34 -2.33
N ALA A 140 2.87 -7.18 -1.35
CA ALA A 140 2.77 -5.94 -0.59
C ALA A 140 2.54 -6.21 0.90
N MET A 141 3.20 -5.44 1.77
CA MET A 141 3.04 -5.49 3.22
C MET A 141 2.65 -4.11 3.76
N LEU A 142 1.60 -4.08 4.57
CA LEU A 142 1.33 -2.93 5.42
C LEU A 142 2.23 -3.04 6.66
N SER A 143 2.94 -1.96 6.99
CA SER A 143 3.72 -1.83 8.21
C SER A 143 3.24 -0.59 8.95
N THR A 144 2.61 -0.79 10.09
CA THR A 144 1.88 0.28 10.77
C THR A 144 2.13 0.33 12.26
N THR A 145 1.87 1.49 12.85
CA THR A 145 1.88 1.70 14.30
C THR A 145 0.49 2.13 14.77
N THR A 146 0.10 1.74 15.98
CA THR A 146 -1.21 2.07 16.55
C THR A 146 -1.10 2.90 17.82
N GLY A 147 -2.17 3.61 18.13
CA GLY A 147 -2.32 4.35 19.40
C GLY A 147 -2.95 3.52 20.52
N SER A 148 -3.66 2.43 20.19
CA SER A 148 -4.27 1.49 21.13
C SER A 148 -3.49 0.18 21.16
N PRO A 149 -3.55 -0.58 22.27
CA PRO A 149 -2.84 -1.84 22.44
C PRO A 149 -3.50 -2.97 21.63
N GLU A 150 -2.77 -4.05 21.40
CA GLU A 150 -3.19 -5.20 20.60
C GLU A 150 -4.55 -5.75 20.98
N HIS A 151 -4.81 -5.93 22.29
CA HIS A 151 -6.07 -6.50 22.78
C HIS A 151 -7.31 -5.64 22.46
N ALA A 152 -7.14 -4.35 22.12
CA ALA A 152 -8.23 -3.51 21.65
C ALA A 152 -8.62 -3.80 20.19
N TYR A 153 -7.72 -4.40 19.41
CA TYR A 153 -7.87 -4.69 17.98
C TYR A 153 -8.16 -6.17 17.70
N THR A 154 -8.96 -6.79 18.54
CA THR A 154 -9.43 -8.18 18.38
C THR A 154 -10.90 -8.20 17.95
N PRO A 155 -11.47 -9.35 17.54
CA PRO A 155 -12.90 -9.48 17.25
C PRO A 155 -13.83 -9.00 18.37
N TYR A 156 -13.35 -9.04 19.61
CA TYR A 156 -14.08 -8.62 20.81
C TYR A 156 -13.52 -7.32 21.43
N GLY A 157 -12.49 -6.74 20.84
CA GLY A 157 -11.87 -5.50 21.28
C GLY A 157 -12.70 -4.27 20.88
N MET A 158 -12.52 -3.17 21.63
CA MET A 158 -13.27 -1.94 21.41
C MET A 158 -13.00 -1.33 20.01
N ASP A 159 -11.78 -1.47 19.49
CA ASP A 159 -11.37 -0.90 18.22
C ASP A 159 -11.71 -1.81 17.01
N GLY A 160 -12.15 -3.05 17.29
CA GLY A 160 -12.49 -4.05 16.27
C GLY A 160 -11.26 -4.76 15.70
N ASP A 161 -11.50 -5.86 14.98
CA ASP A 161 -10.43 -6.69 14.42
C ASP A 161 -9.55 -5.92 13.44
N ILE A 162 -8.22 -5.96 13.66
CA ILE A 162 -7.26 -5.23 12.83
C ILE A 162 -7.21 -5.76 11.40
N HIS A 163 -7.31 -7.07 11.20
CA HIS A 163 -7.18 -7.71 9.91
C HIS A 163 -8.48 -7.67 9.12
N GLU A 164 -9.58 -8.08 9.76
CA GLU A 164 -10.88 -8.29 9.10
C GLU A 164 -11.73 -7.02 8.98
N LYS A 165 -11.44 -5.98 9.79
CA LYS A 165 -12.23 -4.76 9.78
C LYS A 165 -11.41 -3.52 9.45
N ILE A 166 -10.23 -3.37 10.08
CA ILE A 166 -9.47 -2.13 9.99
C ILE A 166 -8.57 -2.10 8.75
N LEU A 167 -7.74 -3.12 8.54
CA LEU A 167 -6.82 -3.15 7.40
C LEU A 167 -7.39 -3.85 6.17
N TYR A 168 -8.55 -4.50 6.28
CA TYR A 168 -9.18 -5.22 5.18
C TYR A 168 -9.41 -4.34 3.95
N HIS A 169 -9.94 -3.12 4.13
CA HIS A 169 -10.22 -2.22 3.02
C HIS A 169 -8.95 -1.77 2.27
N ILE A 170 -7.79 -1.77 2.93
CA ILE A 170 -6.50 -1.46 2.29
C ILE A 170 -5.98 -2.72 1.61
N ASN A 171 -5.86 -3.84 2.35
CA ASN A 171 -5.32 -5.09 1.81
C ASN A 171 -6.16 -5.63 0.65
N HIS A 172 -7.48 -5.73 0.83
CA HIS A 172 -8.38 -6.24 -0.20
C HIS A 172 -8.79 -5.16 -1.20
N GLY A 173 -9.28 -4.01 -0.70
CA GLY A 173 -9.91 -2.99 -1.55
C GLY A 173 -8.92 -2.12 -2.33
N ILE A 174 -7.67 -2.02 -1.92
CA ILE A 174 -6.63 -1.26 -2.62
C ILE A 174 -5.58 -2.20 -3.21
N LEU A 175 -4.87 -2.97 -2.37
CA LEU A 175 -3.72 -3.75 -2.81
C LEU A 175 -4.13 -4.96 -3.66
N TYR A 176 -5.01 -5.83 -3.15
CA TYR A 176 -5.48 -6.97 -3.93
C TYR A 176 -6.27 -6.55 -5.16
N PHE A 177 -7.11 -5.50 -5.05
CA PHE A 177 -7.83 -4.94 -6.20
C PHE A 177 -6.90 -4.51 -7.33
N SER A 178 -5.71 -3.99 -7.01
CA SER A 178 -4.71 -3.56 -8.00
C SER A 178 -3.90 -4.70 -8.63
N GLY A 179 -4.07 -5.93 -8.14
CA GLY A 179 -3.33 -7.12 -8.57
C GLY A 179 -2.16 -7.51 -7.68
N MET A 180 -1.87 -6.75 -6.64
CA MET A 180 -0.83 -7.13 -5.68
C MET A 180 -1.26 -8.35 -4.86
N GLU A 181 -0.28 -9.02 -4.29
CA GLU A 181 -0.44 -10.11 -3.34
C GLU A 181 -0.14 -9.60 -1.92
N PRO A 182 -1.16 -9.11 -1.18
CA PRO A 182 -0.95 -8.66 0.18
C PRO A 182 -0.48 -9.81 1.08
N VAL A 183 0.50 -9.51 1.92
CA VAL A 183 0.93 -10.43 2.98
C VAL A 183 0.48 -9.93 4.34
N GLU A 184 0.59 -10.78 5.36
CA GLU A 184 0.25 -10.44 6.74
C GLU A 184 0.90 -9.11 7.17
N PRO A 185 0.14 -8.12 7.62
CA PRO A 185 0.65 -6.84 8.08
C PRO A 185 1.61 -6.96 9.26
N PHE A 186 2.59 -6.08 9.35
CA PHE A 186 3.36 -5.86 10.57
C PHE A 186 2.75 -4.69 11.36
N VAL A 187 2.39 -4.95 12.62
CA VAL A 187 1.78 -3.94 13.49
C VAL A 187 2.61 -3.75 14.75
N ALA A 188 3.13 -2.54 14.97
CA ALA A 188 3.74 -2.16 16.23
C ALA A 188 2.70 -1.46 17.11
N TRP A 189 2.32 -2.11 18.20
CA TRP A 189 1.27 -1.67 19.10
C TRP A 189 1.79 -0.63 20.10
N THR A 190 1.18 0.55 20.15
CA THR A 190 1.49 1.63 21.11
C THR A 190 2.97 1.95 21.33
N PRO A 191 3.83 2.04 20.29
CA PRO A 191 5.29 2.19 20.46
C PRO A 191 5.69 3.53 21.13
N SER A 192 4.76 4.48 21.23
CA SER A 192 4.98 5.75 21.91
C SER A 192 4.92 5.66 23.44
N ARG A 193 4.41 4.56 24.01
CA ARG A 193 4.16 4.43 25.46
C ARG A 193 5.31 3.81 26.24
N ASP A 194 6.05 2.86 25.65
CA ASP A 194 7.14 2.15 26.33
C ASP A 194 8.37 2.02 25.41
N GLU A 195 9.53 2.38 25.92
CA GLU A 195 10.80 2.28 25.20
C GLU A 195 11.22 0.83 24.98
N LYS A 196 10.97 -0.05 25.96
CA LYS A 196 11.27 -1.50 25.83
C LYS A 196 10.46 -2.16 24.73
N ASP A 197 9.21 -1.73 24.56
CA ASP A 197 8.37 -2.19 23.45
C ASP A 197 8.92 -1.75 22.10
N ARG A 198 9.49 -0.55 22.00
CA ARG A 198 10.13 -0.08 20.77
C ARG A 198 11.30 -0.98 20.32
N ASP A 199 12.19 -1.33 21.23
CA ASP A 199 13.30 -2.21 20.94
C ASP A 199 12.85 -3.62 20.53
N ARG A 200 11.81 -4.13 21.18
CA ARG A 200 11.18 -5.41 20.84
C ARG A 200 10.61 -5.37 19.42
N TYR A 201 9.80 -4.36 19.08
CA TYR A 201 9.21 -4.23 17.75
C TYR A 201 10.26 -4.03 16.64
N LEU A 202 11.34 -3.31 16.89
CA LEU A 202 12.41 -3.18 15.92
C LEU A 202 13.08 -4.52 15.64
N LYS A 203 13.31 -5.37 16.68
CA LYS A 203 13.85 -6.73 16.51
C LYS A 203 12.87 -7.64 15.75
N GLU A 204 11.61 -7.64 16.12
CA GLU A 204 10.56 -8.41 15.44
C GLU A 204 10.42 -7.98 13.99
N PHE A 205 10.46 -6.67 13.71
CA PHE A 205 10.41 -6.15 12.36
C PHE A 205 11.64 -6.52 11.54
N GLN A 206 12.83 -6.46 12.13
CA GLN A 206 14.07 -6.92 11.50
C GLN A 206 13.98 -8.39 11.09
N GLU A 207 13.49 -9.26 11.97
CA GLU A 207 13.29 -10.67 11.66
C GLU A 207 12.26 -10.88 10.54
N ARG A 208 11.18 -10.12 10.57
CA ARG A 208 10.16 -10.11 9.50
C ARG A 208 10.78 -9.74 8.14
N LEU A 209 11.67 -8.75 8.12
CA LEU A 209 12.36 -8.32 6.88
C LEU A 209 13.31 -9.38 6.33
N ARG A 210 13.95 -10.17 7.20
CA ARG A 210 14.82 -11.31 6.79
C ARG A 210 14.05 -12.40 6.07
N GLN A 211 12.79 -12.59 6.42
CA GLN A 211 11.90 -13.61 5.86
C GLN A 211 10.99 -13.05 4.77
N LEU A 212 11.21 -11.84 4.27
CA LEU A 212 10.27 -11.08 3.43
C LEU A 212 9.80 -11.87 2.19
N SER A 213 10.68 -12.63 1.55
CA SER A 213 10.34 -13.46 0.38
C SER A 213 9.45 -14.66 0.72
N GLU A 214 9.53 -15.16 1.95
CA GLU A 214 8.88 -16.40 2.39
C GLU A 214 7.47 -16.14 2.96
N ILE A 215 7.14 -14.87 3.28
CA ILE A 215 5.84 -14.53 3.86
C ILE A 215 4.73 -14.94 2.89
N PRO A 216 3.78 -15.78 3.32
CA PRO A 216 2.67 -16.19 2.47
C PRO A 216 1.72 -15.02 2.21
N SER A 217 1.12 -15.00 1.02
CA SER A 217 0.07 -14.04 0.69
C SER A 217 -1.23 -14.37 1.43
N ILE A 218 -1.99 -13.33 1.77
CA ILE A 218 -3.33 -13.49 2.35
C ILE A 218 -4.22 -14.18 1.30
N PRO A 219 -4.93 -15.28 1.65
CA PRO A 219 -5.67 -16.10 0.68
C PRO A 219 -7.01 -15.46 0.31
N TYR A 220 -7.00 -14.48 -0.59
CA TYR A 220 -8.24 -13.95 -1.16
C TYR A 220 -8.75 -14.82 -2.31
N HIS A 221 -10.07 -14.86 -2.49
CA HIS A 221 -10.68 -15.57 -3.60
C HIS A 221 -10.36 -14.90 -4.94
N PRO A 222 -9.82 -15.62 -5.94
CA PRO A 222 -9.60 -15.07 -7.27
C PRO A 222 -10.95 -14.80 -7.97
N SER A 223 -10.92 -13.94 -8.98
CA SER A 223 -12.13 -13.54 -9.74
C SER A 223 -12.89 -14.71 -10.35
N SER A 224 -12.20 -15.81 -10.68
CA SER A 224 -12.82 -17.04 -11.18
C SER A 224 -13.74 -17.75 -10.19
N HIS A 225 -13.61 -17.47 -8.90
CA HIS A 225 -14.50 -18.02 -7.87
C HIS A 225 -15.84 -17.28 -7.77
N TYR A 226 -16.01 -16.17 -8.49
CA TYR A 226 -17.24 -15.39 -8.49
C TYR A 226 -18.07 -15.62 -9.73
N ARG A 227 -19.39 -15.46 -9.61
CA ARG A 227 -20.36 -15.43 -10.71
C ARG A 227 -20.34 -14.07 -11.41
N GLU A 228 -21.05 -13.94 -12.54
CA GLU A 228 -21.19 -12.67 -13.28
C GLU A 228 -21.87 -11.56 -12.45
N ASP A 229 -22.72 -11.94 -11.49
CA ASP A 229 -23.38 -11.05 -10.53
C ASP A 229 -22.46 -10.62 -9.37
N HIS A 230 -21.17 -10.98 -9.42
CA HIS A 230 -20.15 -10.73 -8.40
C HIS A 230 -20.39 -11.42 -7.05
N GLN A 231 -21.24 -12.44 -7.00
CA GLN A 231 -21.41 -13.26 -5.81
C GLN A 231 -20.48 -14.47 -5.86
N LEU A 232 -19.92 -14.84 -4.70
CA LEU A 232 -19.10 -16.04 -4.58
C LEU A 232 -19.94 -17.27 -4.97
N LYS A 233 -19.36 -18.17 -5.73
CA LYS A 233 -20.01 -19.43 -6.11
C LYS A 233 -20.23 -20.29 -4.86
N ASP A 234 -21.28 -21.12 -4.86
CA ASP A 234 -21.70 -21.87 -3.68
C ASP A 234 -20.62 -22.87 -3.19
N GLU A 235 -19.80 -23.38 -4.12
CA GLU A 235 -18.69 -24.30 -3.85
C GLU A 235 -17.50 -23.66 -3.09
N TYR A 236 -17.46 -22.32 -2.97
CA TYR A 236 -16.40 -21.55 -2.29
C TYR A 236 -16.92 -20.77 -1.07
N ARG A 237 -18.18 -20.95 -0.66
CA ARG A 237 -18.81 -20.31 0.50
C ARG A 237 -18.49 -21.00 1.83
#